data_1568859556093d9ecee767373d5d0a8b
#
_entry.id   1568859556093d9ecee767373d5d0a8b
#
_cell.length_a   1.000
_cell.length_b   1.000
_cell.length_c   1.000
_cell.angle_alpha   90.00
_cell.angle_beta   90.00
_cell.angle_gamma   90.00
#
_symmetry.space_group_name_H-M   'P 1'
#
loop_
_entity.id
_entity.type
_entity.pdbx_description
1 polymer ?
#
loop_
_entity_poly.entity_id
_entity_poly.type
_entity_poly.pdbx_seq_one_letter_code
_entity_poly.pdbx_strand_id
1 'polypeptide(L)'
;YHGGFALHLAAAGASDVTAVESSTEALRHVAEAAALNGLVVRGVEANAFDWLRAEADAGARYDTIVLDPPAFAKDKRSLARALAGYKELNLRAMRMLAPGGWLFTCSCSHHVHRGDFFAMLAEAAQDAGRRVQLVEVRGASADHPELLTVPETGYLKGALLRAL
;
A
#
# COMPACT_ATOMS: atom_id res chain seq x y z
N TYR A 1 -4.10 -1.27 9.60
CA TYR A 1 -4.39 -1.06 11.03
C TYR A 1 -4.32 -2.37 11.81
N HIS A 2 -5.16 -3.37 11.52
CA HIS A 2 -5.14 -4.66 12.24
C HIS A 2 -4.19 -5.71 11.65
N GLY A 3 -3.34 -5.35 10.70
CA GLY A 3 -2.35 -6.22 10.10
C GLY A 3 -2.90 -7.29 9.16
N GLY A 4 -4.12 -7.14 8.64
CA GLY A 4 -4.78 -8.14 7.80
C GLY A 4 -3.91 -8.64 6.65
N PHE A 5 -3.30 -7.73 5.88
CA PHE A 5 -2.40 -8.11 4.79
C PHE A 5 -1.17 -8.88 5.29
N ALA A 6 -0.51 -8.40 6.36
CA ALA A 6 0.67 -9.04 6.91
C ALA A 6 0.36 -10.46 7.43
N LEU A 7 -0.74 -10.62 8.15
CA LEU A 7 -1.19 -11.91 8.67
C LEU A 7 -1.52 -12.89 7.53
N HIS A 8 -2.21 -12.45 6.48
CA HIS A 8 -2.52 -13.30 5.33
C HIS A 8 -1.27 -13.68 4.52
N LEU A 9 -0.30 -12.76 4.36
CA LEU A 9 0.98 -13.07 3.72
C LEU A 9 1.76 -14.12 4.53
N ALA A 10 1.84 -13.96 5.86
CA ALA A 10 2.49 -14.95 6.73
C ALA A 10 1.77 -16.31 6.68
N ALA A 11 0.44 -16.34 6.72
CA ALA A 11 -0.36 -17.55 6.60
C ALA A 11 -0.19 -18.23 5.23
N ALA A 12 0.05 -17.47 4.18
CA ALA A 12 0.34 -17.98 2.84
C ALA A 12 1.80 -18.47 2.66
N GLY A 13 2.63 -18.39 3.70
CA GLY A 13 3.99 -18.93 3.69
C GLY A 13 5.11 -17.93 3.44
N ALA A 14 4.83 -16.62 3.49
CA ALA A 14 5.90 -15.63 3.47
C ALA A 14 6.77 -15.78 4.72
N SER A 15 8.09 -15.95 4.53
CA SER A 15 9.04 -16.30 5.59
C SER A 15 9.48 -15.13 6.45
N ASP A 16 9.48 -13.93 5.90
CA ASP A 16 9.83 -12.68 6.59
C ASP A 16 8.78 -11.61 6.28
N VAL A 17 7.93 -11.32 7.26
CA VAL A 17 6.84 -10.37 7.11
C VAL A 17 7.01 -9.23 8.10
N THR A 18 7.08 -8.01 7.57
CA THR A 18 7.16 -6.78 8.37
C THR A 18 5.89 -5.95 8.22
N ALA A 19 5.28 -5.58 9.33
CA ALA A 19 4.18 -4.63 9.40
C ALA A 19 4.68 -3.29 9.96
N VAL A 20 4.56 -2.23 9.17
CA VAL A 20 4.96 -0.86 9.57
C VAL A 20 3.71 -0.06 9.91
N GLU A 21 3.65 0.46 11.10
CA GLU A 21 2.49 1.21 11.62
C GLU A 21 2.97 2.25 12.65
N SER A 22 2.35 3.41 12.67
CA SER A 22 2.68 4.48 13.62
C SER A 22 1.95 4.35 14.96
N SER A 23 0.94 3.48 15.06
CA SER A 23 0.18 3.22 16.28
C SER A 23 0.71 2.00 17.01
N THR A 24 1.30 2.21 18.20
CA THR A 24 1.73 1.14 19.11
C THR A 24 0.59 0.17 19.43
N GLU A 25 -0.64 0.70 19.62
CA GLU A 25 -1.82 -0.13 19.91
C GLU A 25 -2.18 -1.03 18.72
N ALA A 26 -2.12 -0.50 17.48
CA ALA A 26 -2.35 -1.31 16.28
C ALA A 26 -1.31 -2.42 16.15
N LEU A 27 -0.03 -2.13 16.40
CA LEU A 27 1.03 -3.15 16.40
C LEU A 27 0.82 -4.22 17.48
N ARG A 28 0.31 -3.85 18.66
CA ARG A 28 -0.07 -4.81 19.69
C ARG A 28 -1.15 -5.76 19.19
N HIS A 29 -2.18 -5.27 18.52
CA HIS A 29 -3.22 -6.11 17.92
C HIS A 29 -2.67 -7.04 16.82
N VAL A 30 -1.73 -6.55 15.99
CA VAL A 30 -1.05 -7.39 15.00
C VAL A 30 -0.29 -8.53 15.66
N ALA A 31 0.46 -8.25 16.74
CA ALA A 31 1.23 -9.25 17.47
C ALA A 31 0.33 -10.29 18.15
N GLU A 32 -0.76 -9.85 18.78
CA GLU A 32 -1.76 -10.73 19.39
C GLU A 32 -2.42 -11.65 18.36
N ALA A 33 -2.86 -11.08 17.23
CA ALA A 33 -3.48 -11.84 16.14
C ALA A 33 -2.48 -12.83 15.51
N ALA A 34 -1.22 -12.45 15.34
CA ALA A 34 -0.18 -13.34 14.85
C ALA A 34 0.03 -14.52 15.82
N ALA A 35 0.15 -14.25 17.11
CA ALA A 35 0.33 -15.28 18.14
C ALA A 35 -0.86 -16.26 18.18
N LEU A 36 -2.11 -15.76 18.11
CA LEU A 36 -3.32 -16.59 18.10
C LEU A 36 -3.38 -17.54 16.89
N ASN A 37 -2.74 -17.18 15.78
CA ASN A 37 -2.72 -17.98 14.55
C ASN A 37 -1.39 -18.75 14.36
N GLY A 38 -0.47 -18.72 15.32
CA GLY A 38 0.84 -19.36 15.19
C GLY A 38 1.71 -18.76 14.08
N LEU A 39 1.53 -17.46 13.78
CA LEU A 39 2.24 -16.74 12.73
C LEU A 39 3.34 -15.85 13.32
N VAL A 40 4.34 -15.53 12.50
CA VAL A 40 5.41 -14.59 12.86
C VAL A 40 5.28 -13.36 11.96
N VAL A 41 5.06 -12.19 12.58
CA VAL A 41 5.03 -10.89 11.91
C VAL A 41 5.86 -9.90 12.73
N ARG A 42 6.86 -9.29 12.12
CA ARG A 42 7.69 -8.27 12.75
C ARG A 42 6.96 -6.93 12.70
N GLY A 43 6.58 -6.38 13.86
CA GLY A 43 6.03 -5.03 13.97
C GLY A 43 7.14 -3.98 14.02
N VAL A 44 6.99 -2.90 13.26
CA VAL A 44 7.87 -1.73 13.30
C VAL A 44 7.04 -0.48 13.54
N GLU A 45 7.25 0.17 14.70
CA GLU A 45 6.62 1.45 15.02
C GLU A 45 7.37 2.57 14.30
N ALA A 46 6.80 3.06 13.21
CA ALA A 46 7.41 4.12 12.41
C ALA A 46 6.38 4.86 11.55
N ASN A 47 6.72 6.08 11.15
CA ASN A 47 6.04 6.76 10.05
C ASN A 47 6.43 6.08 8.73
N ALA A 48 5.45 5.68 7.92
CA ALA A 48 5.67 4.96 6.68
C ALA A 48 6.56 5.73 5.67
N PHE A 49 6.44 7.06 5.60
CA PHE A 49 7.28 7.88 4.72
C PHE A 49 8.76 7.82 5.11
N ASP A 50 9.05 7.94 6.40
CA ASP A 50 10.41 7.94 6.91
C ASP A 50 11.02 6.55 6.83
N TRP A 51 10.25 5.52 7.17
CA TRP A 51 10.69 4.13 7.09
C TRP A 51 11.00 3.70 5.65
N LEU A 52 10.08 3.95 4.70
CA LEU A 52 10.29 3.63 3.29
C LEU A 52 11.48 4.37 2.68
N ARG A 53 11.72 5.62 3.12
CA ARG A 53 12.90 6.38 2.69
C ARG A 53 14.18 5.71 3.20
N ALA A 54 14.25 5.42 4.48
CA ALA A 54 15.42 4.79 5.09
C ALA A 54 15.75 3.43 4.45
N GLU A 55 14.72 2.58 4.25
CA GLU A 55 14.89 1.26 3.62
C GLU A 55 15.33 1.36 2.15
N ALA A 56 14.73 2.30 1.39
CA ALA A 56 15.11 2.52 -0.01
C ALA A 56 16.55 3.04 -0.12
N ASP A 57 16.96 3.96 0.75
CA ASP A 57 18.32 4.51 0.79
C ASP A 57 19.34 3.45 1.25
N ALA A 58 18.95 2.52 2.12
CA ALA A 58 19.74 1.35 2.51
C ALA A 58 19.81 0.27 1.43
N GLY A 59 19.07 0.40 0.33
CA GLY A 59 19.05 -0.58 -0.76
C GLY A 59 18.28 -1.85 -0.47
N ALA A 60 17.37 -1.83 0.52
CA ALA A 60 16.52 -2.97 0.86
C ALA A 60 15.72 -3.48 -0.36
N ARG A 61 15.44 -4.80 -0.38
CA ARG A 61 14.66 -5.46 -1.45
C ARG A 61 13.60 -6.35 -0.83
N TYR A 62 12.41 -6.31 -1.45
CA TYR A 62 11.24 -7.05 -1.01
C TYR A 62 10.59 -7.75 -2.21
N ASP A 63 10.14 -8.99 -2.02
CA ASP A 63 9.40 -9.75 -3.03
C ASP A 63 7.95 -9.25 -3.13
N THR A 64 7.39 -8.77 -2.03
CA THR A 64 6.02 -8.23 -1.99
C THR A 64 5.96 -7.04 -1.06
N ILE A 65 5.33 -5.96 -1.54
CA ILE A 65 5.04 -4.77 -0.75
C ILE A 65 3.52 -4.48 -0.85
N VAL A 66 2.91 -4.13 0.28
CA VAL A 66 1.53 -3.65 0.33
C VAL A 66 1.53 -2.22 0.87
N LEU A 67 0.91 -1.31 0.13
CA LEU A 67 0.66 0.07 0.53
C LEU A 67 -0.85 0.32 0.65
N ASP A 68 -1.34 0.42 1.86
CA ASP A 68 -2.72 0.77 2.18
C ASP A 68 -2.76 1.95 3.16
N PRO A 69 -2.32 3.14 2.71
CA PRO A 69 -2.26 4.32 3.54
C PRO A 69 -3.66 4.90 3.80
N PRO A 70 -3.83 5.70 4.85
CA PRO A 70 -5.07 6.43 5.10
C PRO A 70 -5.38 7.43 3.98
N ALA A 71 -6.61 7.93 3.93
CA ALA A 71 -7.02 8.94 2.96
C ALA A 71 -6.23 10.25 3.16
N PHE A 72 -5.41 10.62 2.18
CA PHE A 72 -4.62 11.86 2.23
C PHE A 72 -5.41 13.08 1.75
N ALA A 73 -6.36 12.91 0.81
CA ALA A 73 -7.21 13.99 0.32
C ALA A 73 -8.52 14.06 1.13
N LYS A 74 -8.59 15.00 2.08
CA LYS A 74 -9.78 15.27 2.88
C LYS A 74 -10.76 16.22 2.17
N ASP A 75 -10.26 17.02 1.25
CA ASP A 75 -11.01 17.98 0.43
C ASP A 75 -10.30 18.17 -0.94
N LYS A 76 -10.97 18.90 -1.85
CA LYS A 76 -10.41 19.18 -3.18
C LYS A 76 -9.13 20.04 -3.14
N ARG A 77 -8.97 20.89 -2.13
CA ARG A 77 -7.78 21.76 -2.00
C ARG A 77 -6.54 20.96 -1.61
N SER A 78 -6.71 19.84 -0.94
CA SER A 78 -5.62 18.95 -0.54
C SER A 78 -5.21 17.93 -1.61
N LEU A 79 -5.90 17.89 -2.77
CA LEU A 79 -5.68 16.88 -3.82
C LEU A 79 -4.24 16.82 -4.32
N ALA A 80 -3.64 17.95 -4.70
CA ALA A 80 -2.28 17.98 -5.22
C ALA A 80 -1.26 17.46 -4.19
N ARG A 81 -1.41 17.87 -2.92
CA ARG A 81 -0.56 17.40 -1.82
C ARG A 81 -0.77 15.90 -1.54
N ALA A 82 -2.01 15.45 -1.63
CA ALA A 82 -2.34 14.04 -1.46
C ALA A 82 -1.72 13.16 -2.56
N LEU A 83 -1.82 13.58 -3.82
CA LEU A 83 -1.18 12.89 -4.95
C LEU A 83 0.34 12.86 -4.80
N ALA A 84 0.97 13.95 -4.36
CA ALA A 84 2.40 13.96 -4.07
C ALA A 84 2.78 12.96 -2.96
N GLY A 85 1.98 12.85 -1.89
CA GLY A 85 2.18 11.87 -0.84
C GLY A 85 2.05 10.42 -1.33
N TYR A 86 0.99 10.11 -2.08
CA TYR A 86 0.83 8.81 -2.70
C TYR A 86 1.99 8.47 -3.65
N LYS A 87 2.43 9.45 -4.47
CA LYS A 87 3.55 9.30 -5.38
C LYS A 87 4.83 8.94 -4.64
N GLU A 88 5.16 9.66 -3.56
CA GLU A 88 6.36 9.41 -2.76
C GLU A 88 6.38 7.98 -2.19
N LEU A 89 5.28 7.52 -1.58
CA LEU A 89 5.19 6.16 -1.05
C LEU A 89 5.39 5.12 -2.16
N ASN A 90 4.68 5.28 -3.28
CA ASN A 90 4.73 4.33 -4.39
C ASN A 90 6.11 4.30 -5.07
N LEU A 91 6.73 5.46 -5.27
CA LEU A 91 8.08 5.59 -5.82
C LEU A 91 9.10 4.82 -4.97
N ARG A 92 9.07 5.01 -3.63
CA ARG A 92 9.98 4.31 -2.70
C ARG A 92 9.73 2.81 -2.73
N ALA A 93 8.47 2.38 -2.65
CA ALA A 93 8.11 0.98 -2.74
C ALA A 93 8.59 0.34 -4.05
N MET A 94 8.36 1.00 -5.20
CA MET A 94 8.81 0.48 -6.50
C MET A 94 10.33 0.35 -6.60
N ARG A 95 11.10 1.25 -5.98
CA ARG A 95 12.57 1.14 -5.90
C ARG A 95 13.03 -0.09 -5.11
N MET A 96 12.28 -0.49 -4.10
CA MET A 96 12.61 -1.61 -3.22
C MET A 96 12.09 -2.96 -3.73
N LEU A 97 11.31 -3.02 -4.80
CA LEU A 97 10.87 -4.30 -5.35
C LEU A 97 12.06 -5.09 -5.92
N ALA A 98 12.15 -6.36 -5.55
CA ALA A 98 12.99 -7.32 -6.22
C ALA A 98 12.56 -7.48 -7.70
N PRO A 99 13.42 -7.96 -8.61
CA PRO A 99 13.00 -8.36 -9.95
C PRO A 99 11.87 -9.39 -9.89
N GLY A 100 10.77 -9.16 -10.60
CA GLY A 100 9.57 -10.01 -10.55
C GLY A 100 8.69 -9.81 -9.31
N GLY A 101 9.08 -8.92 -8.40
CA GLY A 101 8.35 -8.63 -7.15
C GLY A 101 7.00 -7.93 -7.37
N TRP A 102 6.16 -7.94 -6.35
CA TRP A 102 4.78 -7.48 -6.39
C TRP A 102 4.56 -6.25 -5.51
N LEU A 103 3.79 -5.31 -6.01
CA LEU A 103 3.27 -4.18 -5.24
C LEU A 103 1.75 -4.16 -5.33
N PHE A 104 1.08 -4.30 -4.18
CA PHE A 104 -0.33 -3.96 -4.07
C PHE A 104 -0.44 -2.59 -3.41
N THR A 105 -1.07 -1.64 -4.09
CA THR A 105 -1.20 -0.27 -3.61
C THR A 105 -2.63 0.23 -3.73
N CYS A 106 -3.09 0.94 -2.69
CA CYS A 106 -4.46 1.40 -2.56
C CYS A 106 -4.55 2.90 -2.30
N SER A 107 -5.71 3.47 -2.62
CA SER A 107 -6.16 4.78 -2.15
C SER A 107 -7.64 4.74 -1.83
N CYS A 108 -8.00 5.11 -0.60
CA CYS A 108 -9.38 5.29 -0.14
C CYS A 108 -9.82 6.77 -0.17
N SER A 109 -9.04 7.69 -0.75
CA SER A 109 -9.39 9.11 -0.85
C SER A 109 -10.49 9.34 -1.88
N HIS A 110 -11.65 9.84 -1.45
CA HIS A 110 -12.77 10.16 -2.34
C HIS A 110 -12.42 11.17 -3.45
N HIS A 111 -11.59 12.16 -3.13
CA HIS A 111 -11.21 13.21 -4.07
C HIS A 111 -10.10 12.80 -5.06
N VAL A 112 -9.47 11.65 -4.86
CA VAL A 112 -8.51 11.08 -5.82
C VAL A 112 -9.29 10.17 -6.76
N HIS A 113 -9.55 10.62 -7.98
CA HIS A 113 -10.25 9.81 -8.97
C HIS A 113 -9.34 8.70 -9.51
N ARG A 114 -9.97 7.68 -10.10
CA ARG A 114 -9.24 6.52 -10.65
C ARG A 114 -8.18 6.94 -11.66
N GLY A 115 -8.49 7.90 -12.56
CA GLY A 115 -7.53 8.42 -13.54
C GLY A 115 -6.32 9.07 -12.88
N ASP A 116 -6.53 9.91 -11.86
CA ASP A 116 -5.47 10.58 -11.11
C ASP A 116 -4.57 9.56 -10.39
N PHE A 117 -5.17 8.52 -9.81
CA PHE A 117 -4.43 7.46 -9.12
C PHE A 117 -3.51 6.69 -10.08
N PHE A 118 -4.00 6.29 -11.25
CA PHE A 118 -3.15 5.58 -12.22
C PHE A 118 -2.13 6.49 -12.90
N ALA A 119 -2.44 7.75 -13.18
CA ALA A 119 -1.46 8.72 -13.67
C ALA A 119 -0.32 8.91 -12.66
N MET A 120 -0.66 9.08 -11.38
CA MET A 120 0.32 9.18 -10.29
C MET A 120 1.21 7.91 -10.19
N LEU A 121 0.63 6.71 -10.34
CA LEU A 121 1.41 5.47 -10.33
C LEU A 121 2.38 5.38 -11.52
N ALA A 122 1.96 5.82 -12.71
CA ALA A 122 2.83 5.86 -13.89
C ALA A 122 4.01 6.83 -13.69
N GLU A 123 3.74 8.02 -13.16
CA GLU A 123 4.79 8.97 -12.80
C GLU A 123 5.75 8.42 -11.73
N ALA A 124 5.21 7.75 -10.69
CA ALA A 124 6.02 7.13 -9.65
C ALA A 124 6.96 6.06 -10.21
N ALA A 125 6.48 5.23 -11.15
CA ALA A 125 7.28 4.20 -11.83
C ALA A 125 8.40 4.83 -12.67
N GLN A 126 8.07 5.90 -13.41
CA GLN A 126 9.04 6.64 -14.23
C GLN A 126 10.15 7.25 -13.36
N ASP A 127 9.78 7.94 -12.28
CA ASP A 127 10.73 8.57 -11.36
C ASP A 127 11.53 7.54 -10.54
N ALA A 128 10.97 6.36 -10.31
CA ALA A 128 11.69 5.23 -9.70
C ALA A 128 12.69 4.58 -10.66
N GLY A 129 12.62 4.86 -11.97
CA GLY A 129 13.38 4.18 -13.00
C GLY A 129 13.02 2.70 -13.12
N ARG A 130 11.78 2.32 -12.82
CA ARG A 130 11.31 0.93 -12.81
C ARG A 130 10.25 0.69 -13.86
N ARG A 131 10.39 -0.43 -14.56
CA ARG A 131 9.32 -0.95 -15.41
C ARG A 131 8.41 -1.81 -14.56
N VAL A 132 7.12 -1.43 -14.46
CA VAL A 132 6.11 -2.17 -13.73
C VAL A 132 4.93 -2.47 -14.63
N GLN A 133 4.40 -3.68 -14.51
CA GLN A 133 3.20 -4.13 -15.22
C GLN A 133 1.98 -3.96 -14.30
N LEU A 134 0.91 -3.33 -14.78
CA LEU A 134 -0.39 -3.38 -14.13
C LEU A 134 -1.01 -4.75 -14.42
N VAL A 135 -1.10 -5.59 -13.39
CA VAL A 135 -1.64 -6.96 -13.52
C VAL A 135 -3.14 -6.97 -13.27
N GLU A 136 -3.57 -6.26 -12.23
CA GLU A 136 -4.98 -6.25 -11.84
C GLU A 136 -5.37 -4.91 -11.23
N VAL A 137 -6.64 -4.56 -11.42
CA VAL A 137 -7.27 -3.40 -10.80
C VAL A 137 -8.37 -3.89 -9.87
N ARG A 138 -8.34 -3.42 -8.62
CA ARG A 138 -9.32 -3.76 -7.59
C ARG A 138 -10.09 -2.53 -7.13
N GLY A 139 -11.33 -2.75 -6.72
CA GLY A 139 -12.18 -1.83 -5.96
C GLY A 139 -12.41 -2.36 -4.55
N ALA A 140 -13.51 -1.94 -3.96
CA ALA A 140 -13.97 -2.49 -2.69
C ALA A 140 -14.41 -3.95 -2.85
N SER A 141 -14.43 -4.68 -1.72
CA SER A 141 -14.89 -6.06 -1.67
C SER A 141 -16.42 -6.14 -1.82
N ALA A 142 -16.95 -7.33 -2.06
CA ALA A 142 -18.37 -7.54 -2.36
C ALA A 142 -19.34 -7.15 -1.21
N ASP A 143 -18.83 -7.08 0.02
CA ASP A 143 -19.57 -6.59 1.19
C ASP A 143 -19.64 -5.05 1.27
N HIS A 144 -18.89 -4.33 0.41
CA HIS A 144 -18.94 -2.88 0.23
C HIS A 144 -19.20 -2.56 -1.26
N PRO A 145 -20.40 -2.85 -1.78
CA PRO A 145 -20.70 -2.74 -3.20
C PRO A 145 -20.67 -1.29 -3.69
N GLU A 146 -20.14 -1.08 -4.87
CA GLU A 146 -20.24 0.18 -5.59
C GLU A 146 -21.64 0.33 -6.20
N LEU A 147 -22.34 1.41 -5.86
CA LEU A 147 -23.68 1.69 -6.37
C LEU A 147 -23.58 2.65 -7.56
N LEU A 148 -24.10 2.25 -8.71
CA LEU A 148 -24.08 3.05 -9.95
C LEU A 148 -24.74 4.44 -9.79
N THR A 149 -25.74 4.53 -8.93
CA THR A 149 -26.47 5.79 -8.64
C THR A 149 -25.83 6.62 -7.54
N VAL A 150 -24.78 6.12 -6.85
CA VAL A 150 -24.06 6.76 -5.77
C VAL A 150 -22.55 6.60 -6.02
N PRO A 151 -21.97 7.41 -6.92
CA PRO A 151 -20.57 7.28 -7.32
C PRO A 151 -19.56 7.36 -6.17
N GLU A 152 -19.94 8.01 -5.07
CA GLU A 152 -19.11 8.12 -3.86
C GLU A 152 -18.81 6.76 -3.22
N THR A 153 -19.61 5.73 -3.48
CA THR A 153 -19.36 4.38 -2.98
C THR A 153 -18.16 3.71 -3.67
N GLY A 154 -17.76 4.18 -4.88
CA GLY A 154 -16.58 3.74 -5.62
C GLY A 154 -15.28 4.43 -5.18
N TYR A 155 -15.14 4.72 -3.89
CA TYR A 155 -13.99 5.47 -3.36
C TYR A 155 -12.68 4.68 -3.27
N LEU A 156 -12.73 3.36 -3.22
CA LEU A 156 -11.53 2.53 -3.11
C LEU A 156 -10.94 2.20 -4.49
N LYS A 157 -9.69 2.51 -4.68
CA LYS A 157 -8.88 2.14 -5.85
C LYS A 157 -7.71 1.31 -5.39
N GLY A 158 -7.53 0.14 -5.99
CA GLY A 158 -6.41 -0.75 -5.76
C GLY A 158 -5.75 -1.15 -7.09
N ALA A 159 -4.45 -1.28 -7.07
CA ALA A 159 -3.65 -1.75 -8.19
C ALA A 159 -2.68 -2.85 -7.74
N LEU A 160 -2.71 -3.99 -8.42
CA LEU A 160 -1.70 -5.01 -8.29
C LEU A 160 -0.68 -4.83 -9.42
N LEU A 161 0.55 -4.54 -9.05
CA LEU A 161 1.65 -4.25 -9.96
C LEU A 161 2.73 -5.32 -9.83
N ARG A 162 3.44 -5.61 -10.92
CA ARG A 162 4.59 -6.51 -10.94
C ARG A 162 5.81 -5.79 -11.53
N ALA A 163 6.94 -5.86 -10.83
CA ALA A 163 8.22 -5.35 -11.34
C ALA A 163 8.75 -6.25 -12.46
N LEU A 164 9.27 -5.66 -13.54
CA LEU A 164 9.87 -6.36 -14.68
C LEU A 164 11.40 -6.29 -14.61
#